data_e225fcef1908b8824a9039692420d209
#
_entry.id   e225fcef1908b8824a9039692420d209
#
_cell.length_a   1.000
_cell.length_b   1.000
_cell.length_c   1.000
_cell.angle_alpha   90.00
_cell.angle_beta   90.00
_cell.angle_gamma   90.00
#
_symmetry.space_group_name_H-M   'P 1'
#
loop_
_entity.id
_entity.type
_entity.pdbx_description
1 polymer ?
#
loop_
_entity_poly.entity_id
_entity_poly.type
_entity_poly.pdbx_seq_one_letter_code
_entity_poly.pdbx_strand_id
1 'polypeptide(L)'
;ESPDVVLGAKEDAGVVSIATDNNGERWCIVMSHESHNHPSQLVPYEGAATGVGGNVRDVLCMGAEVIACTDSFRFGNISESKTKWIHEGVVSGVAGYGNPLGIPNIGGDLYYNDGYNDNCLVTLVTIGVVKEKNLIHSYAPKDADGYDLILMGKPTDNSGFGGASFAS
;
A
#
# COMPACT_ATOMS: atom_id res chain seq x y z
N GLU A 1 10.95 -17.30 15.94
CA GLU A 1 11.05 -16.08 15.10
C GLU A 1 12.53 -15.87 14.72
N SER A 2 12.79 -15.39 13.48
CA SER A 2 14.17 -15.04 13.08
C SER A 2 14.65 -13.82 13.87
N PRO A 3 15.93 -13.75 14.28
CA PRO A 3 16.51 -12.57 14.92
C PRO A 3 16.52 -11.33 14.01
N ASP A 4 16.30 -11.51 12.71
CA ASP A 4 16.25 -10.43 11.74
C ASP A 4 14.88 -9.74 11.69
N VAL A 5 13.83 -10.36 12.22
CA VAL A 5 12.51 -9.73 12.34
C VAL A 5 12.54 -8.69 13.46
N VAL A 6 12.55 -7.42 13.07
CA VAL A 6 12.50 -6.27 14.00
C VAL A 6 11.09 -6.03 14.47
N LEU A 7 10.14 -6.08 13.52
CA LEU A 7 8.72 -5.90 13.79
C LEU A 7 7.89 -6.82 12.89
N GLY A 8 7.06 -7.65 13.50
CA GLY A 8 6.10 -8.49 12.80
C GLY A 8 4.82 -7.72 12.47
N ALA A 9 3.74 -8.46 12.15
CA ALA A 9 2.43 -7.92 11.78
C ALA A 9 1.67 -7.35 13.01
N LYS A 10 2.19 -6.29 13.61
CA LYS A 10 1.62 -5.66 14.81
C LYS A 10 1.37 -4.16 14.65
N GLU A 11 1.97 -3.56 13.65
CA GLU A 11 1.86 -2.14 13.33
C GLU A 11 1.55 -1.97 11.83
N ASP A 12 1.73 -0.78 11.28
CA ASP A 12 1.33 -0.45 9.90
C ASP A 12 2.06 -1.30 8.84
N ALA A 13 3.31 -1.68 9.11
CA ALA A 13 4.12 -2.49 8.21
C ALA A 13 5.04 -3.45 8.95
N GLY A 14 5.44 -4.53 8.29
CA GLY A 14 6.47 -5.45 8.77
C GLY A 14 7.87 -4.88 8.54
N VAL A 15 8.81 -5.18 9.46
CA VAL A 15 10.19 -4.69 9.42
C VAL A 15 11.17 -5.83 9.60
N VAL A 16 12.10 -5.98 8.64
CA VAL A 16 13.15 -6.98 8.66
C VAL A 16 14.51 -6.33 8.48
N SER A 17 15.45 -6.64 9.34
CA SER A 17 16.85 -6.23 9.17
C SER A 17 17.52 -7.02 8.06
N ILE A 18 18.23 -6.33 7.17
CA ILE A 18 18.90 -6.94 6.00
C ILE A 18 20.41 -6.78 6.00
N ALA A 19 20.93 -5.82 6.73
CA ALA A 19 22.36 -5.54 6.78
C ALA A 19 22.72 -4.75 8.04
N THR A 20 24.00 -4.84 8.42
CA THR A 20 24.60 -3.92 9.41
C THR A 20 25.74 -3.18 8.73
N ASP A 21 25.77 -1.87 8.84
CA ASP A 21 26.82 -1.05 8.25
C ASP A 21 28.11 -1.06 9.08
N ASN A 22 29.15 -0.42 8.56
CA ASN A 22 30.46 -0.36 9.21
C ASN A 22 30.47 0.36 10.57
N ASN A 23 29.39 1.10 10.89
CA ASN A 23 29.20 1.79 12.17
C ASN A 23 28.38 0.95 13.16
N GLY A 24 28.01 -0.28 12.78
CA GLY A 24 27.17 -1.14 13.58
C GLY A 24 25.68 -0.83 13.52
N GLU A 25 25.23 0.04 12.61
CA GLU A 25 23.81 0.41 12.45
C GLU A 25 23.10 -0.61 11.55
N ARG A 26 21.96 -1.11 12.01
CA ARG A 26 21.13 -2.03 11.23
C ARG A 26 20.27 -1.29 10.23
N TRP A 27 20.30 -1.75 8.99
CA TRP A 27 19.43 -1.32 7.92
C TRP A 27 18.28 -2.32 7.75
N CYS A 28 17.08 -1.78 7.61
CA CYS A 28 15.86 -2.57 7.54
C CYS A 28 15.10 -2.29 6.25
N ILE A 29 14.44 -3.34 5.75
CA ILE A 29 13.32 -3.22 4.82
C ILE A 29 12.04 -3.11 5.64
N VAL A 30 11.21 -2.16 5.24
CA VAL A 30 9.83 -2.00 5.69
C VAL A 30 8.92 -2.38 4.53
N MET A 31 7.95 -3.24 4.77
CA MET A 31 7.07 -3.74 3.71
C MET A 31 5.63 -3.77 4.20
N SER A 32 4.76 -3.12 3.45
CA SER A 32 3.29 -3.22 3.58
C SER A 32 2.71 -3.96 2.38
N HIS A 33 1.64 -4.70 2.62
CA HIS A 33 0.92 -5.48 1.63
C HIS A 33 -0.58 -5.33 1.86
N GLU A 34 -1.26 -4.74 0.90
CA GLU A 34 -2.69 -4.47 0.96
C GLU A 34 -3.44 -5.00 -0.26
N SER A 35 -4.74 -5.19 -0.09
CA SER A 35 -5.67 -5.46 -1.19
C SER A 35 -6.80 -4.43 -1.22
N HIS A 36 -7.16 -3.96 -2.45
CA HIS A 36 -8.25 -3.00 -2.71
C HIS A 36 -9.24 -3.57 -3.74
N ASN A 37 -9.79 -4.73 -3.45
CA ASN A 37 -10.58 -5.53 -4.39
C ASN A 37 -11.95 -4.90 -4.68
N HIS A 38 -12.82 -4.82 -3.67
CA HIS A 38 -14.19 -4.31 -3.82
C HIS A 38 -14.24 -2.84 -4.27
N PRO A 39 -13.46 -1.92 -3.71
CA PRO A 39 -13.42 -0.55 -4.22
C PRO A 39 -13.06 -0.49 -5.71
N SER A 40 -12.07 -1.28 -6.13
CA SER A 40 -11.63 -1.32 -7.54
C SER A 40 -12.67 -1.97 -8.47
N GLN A 41 -13.52 -2.85 -7.98
CA GLN A 41 -14.62 -3.44 -8.75
C GLN A 41 -15.69 -2.40 -9.12
N LEU A 42 -15.88 -1.37 -8.29
CA LEU A 42 -16.92 -0.36 -8.45
C LEU A 42 -16.40 0.97 -9.01
N VAL A 43 -15.26 1.42 -8.55
CA VAL A 43 -14.59 2.67 -8.94
C VAL A 43 -13.10 2.38 -9.16
N PRO A 44 -12.76 1.75 -10.29
CA PRO A 44 -11.45 1.10 -10.47
C PRO A 44 -10.27 2.06 -10.33
N TYR A 45 -10.38 3.29 -10.84
CA TYR A 45 -9.32 4.29 -10.75
C TYR A 45 -9.08 4.68 -9.29
N GLU A 46 -10.10 5.15 -8.59
CA GLU A 46 -10.02 5.63 -7.21
C GLU A 46 -9.69 4.49 -6.25
N GLY A 47 -10.27 3.31 -6.47
CA GLY A 47 -10.01 2.12 -5.67
C GLY A 47 -8.54 1.70 -5.71
N ALA A 48 -7.96 1.60 -6.91
CA ALA A 48 -6.56 1.25 -7.09
C ALA A 48 -5.60 2.36 -6.64
N ALA A 49 -5.94 3.63 -6.94
CA ALA A 49 -5.16 4.78 -6.48
C ALA A 49 -5.08 4.83 -4.94
N THR A 50 -6.21 4.63 -4.26
CA THR A 50 -6.26 4.55 -2.79
C THR A 50 -5.45 3.37 -2.26
N GLY A 51 -5.46 2.24 -2.97
CA GLY A 51 -4.63 1.07 -2.63
C GLY A 51 -3.14 1.41 -2.60
N VAL A 52 -2.64 2.10 -3.63
CA VAL A 52 -1.25 2.61 -3.63
C VAL A 52 -1.05 3.58 -2.47
N GLY A 53 -1.97 4.54 -2.29
CA GLY A 53 -1.83 5.60 -1.30
C GLY A 53 -1.78 5.08 0.13
N GLY A 54 -2.66 4.15 0.51
CA GLY A 54 -2.68 3.52 1.82
C GLY A 54 -1.40 2.74 2.09
N ASN A 55 -1.01 1.90 1.14
CA ASN A 55 0.17 1.06 1.23
C ASN A 55 1.48 1.88 1.36
N VAL A 56 1.60 2.95 0.56
CA VAL A 56 2.73 3.89 0.65
C VAL A 56 2.75 4.61 2.00
N ARG A 57 1.59 5.02 2.52
CA ARG A 57 1.49 5.68 3.83
C ARG A 57 1.94 4.79 4.97
N ASP A 58 1.58 3.52 4.95
CA ASP A 58 2.01 2.56 5.98
C ASP A 58 3.54 2.56 6.11
N VAL A 59 4.23 2.48 4.97
CA VAL A 59 5.69 2.46 4.94
C VAL A 59 6.28 3.82 5.37
N LEU A 60 5.71 4.93 4.89
CA LEU A 60 6.15 6.28 5.26
C LEU A 60 5.94 6.57 6.76
N CYS A 61 4.81 6.14 7.32
CA CYS A 61 4.48 6.33 8.73
C CYS A 61 5.44 5.57 9.66
N MET A 62 6.09 4.50 9.16
CA MET A 62 7.16 3.80 9.87
C MET A 62 8.52 4.51 9.79
N GLY A 63 8.59 5.71 9.18
CA GLY A 63 9.83 6.48 9.03
C GLY A 63 10.73 6.00 7.90
N ALA A 64 10.24 5.11 7.04
CA ALA A 64 11.00 4.55 5.93
C ALA A 64 10.89 5.41 4.67
N GLU A 65 11.98 5.47 3.90
CA GLU A 65 11.98 5.97 2.53
C GLU A 65 11.42 4.90 1.60
N VAL A 66 10.33 5.22 0.90
CA VAL A 66 9.73 4.31 -0.09
C VAL A 66 10.60 4.25 -1.33
N ILE A 67 11.04 3.05 -1.69
CA ILE A 67 11.98 2.84 -2.81
C ILE A 67 11.34 2.11 -4.00
N ALA A 68 10.26 1.37 -3.78
CA ALA A 68 9.60 0.60 -4.83
C ALA A 68 8.20 0.16 -4.43
N CYS A 69 7.40 -0.18 -5.45
CA CYS A 69 6.18 -0.96 -5.29
C CYS A 69 6.14 -2.15 -6.25
N THR A 70 5.29 -3.10 -5.96
CA THR A 70 4.89 -4.19 -6.84
C THR A 70 3.39 -4.38 -6.78
N ASP A 71 2.81 -5.03 -7.78
CA ASP A 71 1.37 -5.32 -7.79
C ASP A 71 1.06 -6.75 -8.24
N SER A 72 -0.16 -7.18 -7.94
CA SER A 72 -0.68 -8.47 -8.39
C SER A 72 -2.16 -8.31 -8.66
N PHE A 73 -2.55 -8.46 -9.94
CA PHE A 73 -3.92 -8.23 -10.39
C PHE A 73 -4.58 -9.50 -10.88
N ARG A 74 -5.84 -9.68 -10.49
CA ARG A 74 -6.71 -10.74 -11.00
C ARG A 74 -7.99 -10.12 -11.50
N PHE A 75 -8.27 -10.28 -12.77
CA PHE A 75 -9.46 -9.76 -13.43
C PHE A 75 -10.30 -10.87 -14.00
N GLY A 76 -11.56 -10.57 -14.26
CA GLY A 76 -12.50 -11.45 -14.92
C GLY A 76 -12.13 -11.75 -16.37
N ASN A 77 -13.09 -12.23 -17.16
CA ASN A 77 -12.89 -12.53 -18.57
C ASN A 77 -12.58 -11.25 -19.36
N ILE A 78 -11.42 -11.21 -20.00
CA ILE A 78 -10.96 -10.04 -20.77
C ILE A 78 -11.83 -9.75 -22.00
N SER A 79 -12.67 -10.70 -22.44
CA SER A 79 -13.62 -10.45 -23.51
C SER A 79 -14.77 -9.54 -23.09
N GLU A 80 -15.05 -9.48 -21.79
CA GLU A 80 -16.12 -8.67 -21.22
C GLU A 80 -15.73 -7.19 -21.17
N SER A 81 -16.65 -6.31 -21.58
CA SER A 81 -16.42 -4.85 -21.55
C SER A 81 -16.22 -4.31 -20.15
N LYS A 82 -16.92 -4.87 -19.15
CA LYS A 82 -16.76 -4.53 -17.74
C LYS A 82 -15.35 -4.84 -17.25
N THR A 83 -14.80 -6.00 -17.59
CA THR A 83 -13.43 -6.39 -17.21
C THR A 83 -12.38 -5.46 -17.83
N LYS A 84 -12.55 -5.09 -19.10
CA LYS A 84 -11.65 -4.12 -19.75
C LYS A 84 -11.67 -2.77 -19.03
N TRP A 85 -12.84 -2.26 -18.71
CA TRP A 85 -13.01 -1.01 -17.99
C TRP A 85 -12.37 -1.06 -16.60
N ILE A 86 -12.56 -2.17 -15.85
CA ILE A 86 -11.92 -2.35 -14.54
C ILE A 86 -10.39 -2.38 -14.70
N HIS A 87 -9.88 -3.17 -15.63
CA HIS A 87 -8.43 -3.27 -15.89
C HIS A 87 -7.83 -1.89 -16.20
N GLU A 88 -8.38 -1.18 -17.18
CA GLU A 88 -7.90 0.15 -17.58
C GLU A 88 -7.93 1.14 -16.42
N GLY A 89 -9.01 1.14 -15.64
CA GLY A 89 -9.15 2.00 -14.46
C GLY A 89 -8.14 1.65 -13.37
N VAL A 90 -7.94 0.37 -13.05
CA VAL A 90 -6.97 -0.08 -12.04
C VAL A 90 -5.55 0.32 -12.43
N VAL A 91 -5.12 0.00 -13.65
CA VAL A 91 -3.77 0.36 -14.13
C VAL A 91 -3.57 1.88 -14.11
N SER A 92 -4.57 2.63 -14.59
CA SER A 92 -4.53 4.10 -14.56
C SER A 92 -4.51 4.66 -13.14
N GLY A 93 -5.23 4.06 -12.20
CA GLY A 93 -5.24 4.45 -10.79
C GLY A 93 -3.89 4.23 -10.10
N VAL A 94 -3.28 3.08 -10.31
CA VAL A 94 -1.92 2.78 -9.80
C VAL A 94 -0.91 3.78 -10.36
N ALA A 95 -0.92 4.03 -11.68
CA ALA A 95 -0.05 4.98 -12.32
C ALA A 95 -0.31 6.42 -11.85
N GLY A 96 -1.60 6.79 -11.71
CA GLY A 96 -2.01 8.14 -11.31
C GLY A 96 -1.59 8.52 -9.89
N TYR A 97 -1.37 7.55 -9.01
CA TYR A 97 -0.85 7.79 -7.66
C TYR A 97 0.67 7.57 -7.57
N GLY A 98 1.17 6.48 -8.12
CA GLY A 98 2.59 6.12 -8.02
C GLY A 98 3.52 7.07 -8.78
N ASN A 99 3.15 7.47 -10.00
CA ASN A 99 3.98 8.33 -10.84
C ASN A 99 4.24 9.72 -10.23
N PRO A 100 3.23 10.45 -9.70
CA PRO A 100 3.47 11.72 -9.02
C PRO A 100 4.38 11.63 -7.80
N LEU A 101 4.40 10.48 -7.12
CA LEU A 101 5.29 10.24 -5.99
C LEU A 101 6.69 9.79 -6.41
N GLY A 102 6.90 9.49 -7.69
CA GLY A 102 8.17 9.00 -8.20
C GLY A 102 8.53 7.59 -7.72
N ILE A 103 7.52 6.78 -7.33
CA ILE A 103 7.74 5.42 -6.84
C ILE A 103 7.74 4.45 -8.03
N PRO A 104 8.87 3.76 -8.31
CA PRO A 104 8.93 2.79 -9.40
C PRO A 104 8.15 1.53 -9.06
N ASN A 105 7.34 1.05 -10.02
CA ASN A 105 6.82 -0.30 -9.99
C ASN A 105 7.87 -1.25 -10.57
N ILE A 106 8.39 -2.15 -9.75
CA ILE A 106 9.52 -3.02 -10.10
C ILE A 106 9.11 -4.46 -10.40
N GLY A 107 7.84 -4.80 -10.28
CA GLY A 107 7.36 -6.14 -10.56
C GLY A 107 5.87 -6.30 -10.29
N GLY A 108 5.39 -7.48 -10.62
CA GLY A 108 4.00 -7.83 -10.42
C GLY A 108 3.56 -8.93 -11.36
N ASP A 109 2.28 -9.27 -11.30
CA ASP A 109 1.68 -10.21 -12.22
C ASP A 109 0.22 -9.85 -12.55
N LEU A 110 -0.23 -10.31 -13.70
CA LEU A 110 -1.58 -10.08 -14.21
C LEU A 110 -2.18 -11.39 -14.69
N TYR A 111 -3.38 -11.69 -14.22
CA TYR A 111 -4.08 -12.91 -14.60
C TYR A 111 -5.57 -12.66 -14.82
N TYR A 112 -6.15 -13.34 -15.84
CA TYR A 112 -7.56 -13.26 -16.17
C TYR A 112 -8.23 -14.63 -16.00
N ASN A 113 -9.38 -14.65 -15.33
CA ASN A 113 -10.18 -15.85 -15.15
C ASN A 113 -11.64 -15.47 -14.86
N ASP A 114 -12.58 -16.21 -15.41
CA ASP A 114 -14.03 -15.97 -15.22
C ASP A 114 -14.44 -15.92 -13.75
N GLY A 115 -13.72 -16.60 -12.86
CA GLY A 115 -13.96 -16.56 -11.41
C GLY A 115 -13.82 -15.19 -10.78
N TYR A 116 -13.20 -14.22 -11.48
CA TYR A 116 -13.03 -12.84 -11.01
C TYR A 116 -13.97 -11.83 -11.67
N ASN A 117 -14.98 -12.28 -12.42
CA ASN A 117 -15.93 -11.39 -13.12
C ASN A 117 -16.66 -10.43 -12.19
N ASP A 118 -17.02 -10.91 -11.00
CA ASP A 118 -17.80 -10.15 -10.02
C ASP A 118 -16.97 -9.55 -8.90
N ASN A 119 -15.71 -9.93 -8.77
CA ASN A 119 -14.78 -9.40 -7.78
C ASN A 119 -13.33 -9.52 -8.27
N CYS A 120 -12.79 -8.45 -8.80
CA CYS A 120 -11.36 -8.39 -9.12
C CYS A 120 -10.49 -8.44 -7.87
N LEU A 121 -9.26 -8.90 -8.00
CA LEU A 121 -8.25 -8.77 -6.96
C LEU A 121 -7.23 -7.72 -7.39
N VAL A 122 -7.05 -6.72 -6.56
CA VAL A 122 -6.07 -5.65 -6.72
C VAL A 122 -5.21 -5.64 -5.47
N THR A 123 -4.03 -6.19 -5.58
CA THR A 123 -3.09 -6.35 -4.48
C THR A 123 -1.85 -5.53 -4.76
N LEU A 124 -1.39 -4.81 -3.75
CA LEU A 124 -0.28 -3.88 -3.83
C LEU A 124 0.71 -4.16 -2.70
N VAL A 125 1.99 -4.05 -3.01
CA VAL A 125 3.09 -4.15 -2.05
C VAL A 125 3.95 -2.92 -2.18
N THR A 126 4.27 -2.28 -1.07
CA THR A 126 5.22 -1.17 -1.02
C THR A 126 6.42 -1.56 -0.17
N ILE A 127 7.58 -1.19 -0.66
CA ILE A 127 8.87 -1.48 -0.04
C ILE A 127 9.57 -0.17 0.28
N GLY A 128 10.05 -0.05 1.51
CA GLY A 128 10.88 1.06 1.95
C GLY A 128 12.13 0.60 2.68
N VAL A 129 13.05 1.52 2.90
CA VAL A 129 14.27 1.31 3.67
C VAL A 129 14.38 2.32 4.80
N VAL A 130 14.91 1.86 5.93
CA VAL A 130 15.13 2.71 7.10
C VAL A 130 16.28 2.14 7.94
N LYS A 131 16.97 2.99 8.68
CA LYS A 131 17.84 2.52 9.77
C LYS A 131 16.95 2.19 10.96
N GLU A 132 17.21 1.05 11.62
CA GLU A 132 16.39 0.59 12.74
C GLU A 132 16.18 1.66 13.82
N LYS A 133 17.20 2.43 14.13
CA LYS A 133 17.11 3.53 15.10
C LYS A 133 16.19 4.68 14.72
N ASN A 134 15.82 4.76 13.44
CA ASN A 134 14.94 5.82 12.90
C ASN A 134 13.51 5.32 12.66
N LEU A 135 13.20 4.10 13.08
CA LEU A 135 11.83 3.58 13.01
C LEU A 135 10.88 4.45 13.82
N ILE A 136 9.76 4.77 13.22
CA ILE A 136 8.63 5.45 13.87
C ILE A 136 7.56 4.40 14.14
N HIS A 137 7.01 4.40 15.33
CA HIS A 137 5.98 3.47 15.76
C HIS A 137 4.60 4.10 15.72
N SER A 138 3.57 3.30 15.49
CA SER A 138 2.17 3.74 15.41
C SER A 138 1.53 4.02 16.78
N TYR A 139 2.22 3.76 17.88
CA TYR A 139 1.75 4.07 19.23
C TYR A 139 2.37 5.38 19.76
N ALA A 140 1.63 6.06 20.62
CA ALA A 140 2.10 7.27 21.25
C ALA A 140 3.27 6.98 22.21
N PRO A 141 4.30 7.84 22.28
CA PRO A 141 5.35 7.75 23.29
C PRO A 141 4.78 7.76 24.72
N LYS A 142 5.49 7.18 25.66
CA LYS A 142 5.02 7.09 27.06
C LYS A 142 4.81 8.45 27.74
N ASP A 143 5.48 9.48 27.24
CA ASP A 143 5.46 10.86 27.73
C ASP A 143 4.67 11.80 26.81
N ALA A 144 3.80 11.24 25.95
CA ALA A 144 2.98 12.01 25.01
C ALA A 144 1.78 12.74 25.66
N ASP A 145 1.60 12.61 26.97
CA ASP A 145 0.51 13.29 27.67
C ASP A 145 0.63 14.81 27.51
N GLY A 146 -0.41 15.43 26.94
CA GLY A 146 -0.42 16.85 26.60
C GLY A 146 0.15 17.23 25.23
N TYR A 147 0.53 16.27 24.38
CA TYR A 147 0.91 16.56 23.00
C TYR A 147 -0.32 16.98 22.18
N ASP A 148 -0.10 17.91 21.26
CA ASP A 148 -1.12 18.33 20.31
C ASP A 148 -1.31 17.31 19.20
N LEU A 149 -2.56 17.03 18.85
CA LEU A 149 -2.91 16.26 17.64
C LEU A 149 -3.09 17.23 16.49
N ILE A 150 -2.22 17.16 15.49
CA ILE A 150 -2.24 18.03 14.32
C ILE A 150 -2.74 17.26 13.11
N LEU A 151 -3.89 17.64 12.56
CA LEU A 151 -4.43 17.10 11.31
C LEU A 151 -4.01 18.01 10.16
N MET A 152 -3.31 17.44 9.17
CA MET A 152 -2.93 18.14 7.94
C MET A 152 -3.47 17.38 6.74
N GLY A 153 -4.01 18.10 5.77
CA GLY A 153 -4.48 17.51 4.55
C GLY A 153 -5.69 18.21 3.96
N LYS A 154 -6.16 17.66 2.84
CA LYS A 154 -7.40 18.09 2.19
C LYS A 154 -8.61 17.67 3.04
N PRO A 155 -9.66 18.50 3.13
CA PRO A 155 -10.94 18.08 3.71
C PRO A 155 -11.51 16.86 2.98
N THR A 156 -12.25 16.03 3.72
CA THR A 156 -12.95 14.87 3.17
C THR A 156 -13.95 15.31 2.11
N ASP A 157 -14.03 14.62 0.98
CA ASP A 157 -15.00 14.81 -0.08
C ASP A 157 -15.67 13.47 -0.46
N ASN A 158 -16.42 13.46 -1.57
CA ASN A 158 -17.14 12.28 -2.03
C ASN A 158 -16.34 11.42 -3.02
N SER A 159 -15.05 11.67 -3.23
CA SER A 159 -14.20 10.87 -4.12
C SER A 159 -14.15 9.42 -3.64
N GLY A 160 -14.44 8.48 -4.54
CA GLY A 160 -14.49 7.05 -4.22
C GLY A 160 -15.64 6.62 -3.28
N PHE A 161 -16.58 7.52 -2.99
CA PHE A 161 -17.74 7.23 -2.14
C PHE A 161 -18.57 6.08 -2.71
N GLY A 162 -18.92 5.11 -1.88
CA GLY A 162 -19.67 3.92 -2.27
C GLY A 162 -18.81 2.67 -2.46
N GLY A 163 -17.52 2.80 -2.79
CA GLY A 163 -16.62 1.65 -2.92
C GLY A 163 -16.48 0.83 -1.65
N ALA A 164 -16.29 1.50 -0.51
CA ALA A 164 -16.22 0.85 0.80
C ALA A 164 -17.57 0.26 1.25
N SER A 165 -18.68 0.91 0.90
CA SER A 165 -20.03 0.41 1.24
C SER A 165 -20.36 -0.92 0.57
N PHE A 166 -19.76 -1.21 -0.59
CA PHE A 166 -19.93 -2.50 -1.27
C PHE A 166 -19.22 -3.64 -0.53
N ALA A 167 -18.13 -3.35 0.16
CA ALA A 167 -17.35 -4.33 0.91
C ALA A 167 -17.98 -4.69 2.27
N SER A 168 -18.87 -3.89 2.78
CA SER A 168 -19.60 -4.10 4.05
C SER A 168 -20.98 -4.66 3.83
#